data_08524c4be88b731328e72616af88f64c
#
_entry.id   08524c4be88b731328e72616af88f64c
#
_cell.length_a   1.000
_cell.length_b   1.000
_cell.length_c   1.000
_cell.angle_alpha   90.00
_cell.angle_beta   90.00
_cell.angle_gamma   90.00
#
_symmetry.space_group_name_H-M   'P 1'
#
loop_
_entity.id
_entity.type
_entity.pdbx_description
1 polymer ?
#
loop_
_entity_poly.entity_id
_entity_poly.type
_entity_poly.pdbx_seq_one_letter_code
_entity_poly.pdbx_strand_id
1 'polypeptide(L)'
;EYCTNQGIVAGKGDGTFDPNGNVTVAEAAKMVLVALGYNAGVENYVGVNWQINVDGRANPLGLYDDLSYTTTSAELTRDNAAQMLYNALDVHMVTYDYIITGTAENALTTKPQINDTDKGTLLEEKFDAVKVEGVVVANEVANLESGADKGAALDANRTRIDIDEDADQEW
;
A
#
# COMPACT_ATOMS: atom_id res chain seq x y z
N GLU A 1 14.70 9.30 14.58
CA GLU A 1 15.54 8.11 14.84
C GLU A 1 14.86 6.82 14.36
N TYR A 2 13.60 6.52 14.79
CA TYR A 2 12.91 5.30 14.37
C TYR A 2 12.74 5.21 12.82
N CYS A 3 12.17 6.23 12.20
CA CYS A 3 11.94 6.24 10.74
C CYS A 3 13.26 6.17 9.94
N THR A 4 14.33 6.75 10.47
CA THR A 4 15.66 6.68 9.84
C THR A 4 16.25 5.28 9.95
N ASN A 5 16.10 4.63 11.10
CA ASN A 5 16.58 3.27 11.32
C ASN A 5 15.81 2.25 10.46
N GLN A 6 14.54 2.51 10.18
CA GLN A 6 13.72 1.69 9.28
C GLN A 6 13.95 2.02 7.79
N GLY A 7 14.78 3.01 7.47
CA GLY A 7 15.01 3.44 6.09
C GLY A 7 13.85 4.20 5.43
N ILE A 8 12.79 4.50 6.20
CA ILE A 8 11.61 5.24 5.72
C ILE A 8 12.03 6.66 5.31
N VAL A 9 12.84 7.31 6.15
CA VAL A 9 13.34 8.67 5.93
C VAL A 9 14.85 8.62 5.79
N ALA A 10 15.39 9.26 4.76
CA ALA A 10 16.81 9.46 4.54
C ALA A 10 17.13 10.95 4.45
N GLY A 11 18.36 11.33 4.75
CA GLY A 11 18.83 12.70 4.53
C GLY A 11 18.99 13.04 3.05
N LYS A 12 19.44 14.25 2.78
CA LYS A 12 19.63 14.80 1.40
C LYS A 12 20.78 14.11 0.61
N GLY A 13 21.49 13.18 1.21
CA GLY A 13 22.63 12.48 0.59
C GLY A 13 23.98 13.16 0.81
N ASP A 14 24.00 14.35 1.35
CA ASP A 14 25.18 15.12 1.73
C ASP A 14 25.49 15.07 3.25
N GLY A 15 24.81 14.21 3.98
CA GLY A 15 24.89 14.08 5.42
C GLY A 15 23.97 15.05 6.19
N THR A 16 23.18 15.87 5.50
CA THR A 16 22.23 16.79 6.12
C THR A 16 20.80 16.25 6.06
N PHE A 17 19.95 16.77 6.94
CA PHE A 17 18.52 16.55 6.97
C PHE A 17 17.81 17.90 7.05
N ASP A 18 16.81 18.10 6.20
CA ASP A 18 16.01 19.33 6.18
C ASP A 18 14.61 19.07 6.77
N PRO A 19 14.41 19.36 8.07
CA PRO A 19 13.13 19.08 8.72
C PRO A 19 12.01 20.04 8.29
N ASN A 20 12.34 21.15 7.64
CA ASN A 20 11.38 22.15 7.16
C ASN A 20 11.16 22.10 5.65
N GLY A 21 11.88 21.22 4.95
CA GLY A 21 11.69 21.02 3.52
C GLY A 21 10.36 20.38 3.19
N ASN A 22 9.74 20.79 2.11
CA ASN A 22 8.53 20.14 1.61
C ASN A 22 8.88 18.75 1.05
N VAL A 23 8.02 17.78 1.29
CA VAL A 23 8.15 16.43 0.76
C VAL A 23 7.61 16.43 -0.67
N THR A 24 8.32 15.78 -1.59
CA THR A 24 7.86 15.57 -2.96
C THR A 24 6.99 14.30 -3.08
N VAL A 25 6.25 14.18 -4.19
CA VAL A 25 5.42 12.99 -4.48
C VAL A 25 6.28 11.71 -4.46
N ALA A 26 7.46 11.72 -5.11
CA ALA A 26 8.36 10.57 -5.13
C ALA A 26 8.96 10.25 -3.75
N GLU A 27 9.28 11.26 -2.93
CA GLU A 27 9.78 11.04 -1.57
C GLU A 27 8.71 10.38 -0.70
N ALA A 28 7.45 10.82 -0.81
CA ALA A 28 6.34 10.18 -0.11
C ALA A 28 6.12 8.74 -0.59
N ALA A 29 6.12 8.50 -1.89
CA ALA A 29 6.00 7.17 -2.45
C ALA A 29 7.11 6.23 -1.94
N LYS A 30 8.35 6.71 -1.86
CA LYS A 30 9.46 5.96 -1.25
C LYS A 30 9.15 5.60 0.20
N MET A 31 8.65 6.55 1.00
CA MET A 31 8.30 6.27 2.40
C MET A 31 7.22 5.19 2.50
N VAL A 32 6.20 5.25 1.65
CA VAL A 32 5.12 4.26 1.59
C VAL A 32 5.65 2.89 1.18
N LEU A 33 6.46 2.80 0.11
CA LEU A 33 7.06 1.54 -0.33
C LEU A 33 7.90 0.88 0.77
N VAL A 34 8.72 1.65 1.49
CA VAL A 34 9.50 1.11 2.61
C VAL A 34 8.59 0.65 3.76
N ALA A 35 7.50 1.36 4.03
CA ALA A 35 6.50 0.93 5.02
C ALA A 35 5.77 -0.35 4.61
N LEU A 36 5.57 -0.59 3.31
CA LEU A 36 5.03 -1.83 2.75
C LEU A 36 6.03 -3.02 2.82
N GLY A 37 7.28 -2.77 3.20
CA GLY A 37 8.30 -3.81 3.34
C GLY A 37 9.40 -3.78 2.29
N TYR A 38 9.34 -2.89 1.29
CA TYR A 38 10.40 -2.79 0.28
C TYR A 38 11.71 -2.31 0.91
N ASN A 39 12.80 -3.02 0.63
CA ASN A 39 14.13 -2.66 1.13
C ASN A 39 14.77 -1.63 0.21
N ALA A 40 14.99 -0.41 0.72
CA ALA A 40 15.53 0.70 -0.05
C ALA A 40 16.90 0.42 -0.69
N GLY A 41 17.72 -0.39 -0.05
CA GLY A 41 19.03 -0.79 -0.59
C GLY A 41 18.94 -1.82 -1.72
N VAL A 42 18.05 -2.81 -1.57
CA VAL A 42 17.82 -3.86 -2.57
C VAL A 42 17.17 -3.29 -3.82
N GLU A 43 16.16 -2.44 -3.62
CA GLU A 43 15.38 -1.83 -4.71
C GLU A 43 16.07 -0.60 -5.32
N ASN A 44 17.26 -0.23 -4.81
CA ASN A 44 18.00 0.95 -5.25
C ASN A 44 17.20 2.26 -5.11
N TYR A 45 16.45 2.41 -4.01
CA TYR A 45 15.75 3.66 -3.66
C TYR A 45 16.71 4.68 -3.02
N VAL A 46 18.00 4.53 -3.30
CA VAL A 46 19.10 5.40 -2.86
C VAL A 46 20.01 5.74 -4.05
N GLY A 47 20.83 6.79 -3.92
CA GLY A 47 21.76 7.22 -4.99
C GLY A 47 21.07 7.98 -6.10
N VAL A 48 21.75 8.14 -7.25
CA VAL A 48 21.36 9.07 -8.32
C VAL A 48 20.01 8.73 -8.98
N ASN A 49 19.70 7.44 -9.12
CA ASN A 49 18.52 6.96 -9.84
C ASN A 49 17.34 6.60 -8.89
N TRP A 50 17.42 6.98 -7.62
CA TRP A 50 16.44 6.56 -6.62
C TRP A 50 15.00 6.85 -7.03
N GLN A 51 14.75 8.04 -7.59
CA GLN A 51 13.40 8.48 -7.97
C GLN A 51 12.83 7.61 -9.10
N ILE A 52 13.61 7.33 -10.13
CA ILE A 52 13.18 6.47 -11.26
C ILE A 52 12.82 5.07 -10.76
N ASN A 53 13.59 4.53 -9.82
CA ASN A 53 13.33 3.20 -9.25
C ASN A 53 12.07 3.22 -8.37
N VAL A 54 11.86 4.28 -7.58
CA VAL A 54 10.63 4.49 -6.80
C VAL A 54 9.42 4.59 -7.72
N ASP A 55 9.48 5.47 -8.73
CA ASP A 55 8.37 5.68 -9.67
C ASP A 55 8.04 4.41 -10.46
N GLY A 56 9.08 3.66 -10.85
CA GLY A 56 8.93 2.38 -11.55
C GLY A 56 8.24 1.30 -10.71
N ARG A 57 8.28 1.40 -9.39
CA ARG A 57 7.57 0.50 -8.48
C ARG A 57 6.21 1.06 -8.05
N ALA A 58 6.14 2.33 -7.70
CA ALA A 58 4.95 2.97 -7.17
C ALA A 58 3.80 3.03 -8.19
N ASN A 59 4.13 3.31 -9.46
CA ASN A 59 3.14 3.44 -10.52
C ASN A 59 2.38 2.12 -10.81
N PRO A 60 3.04 0.97 -11.01
CA PRO A 60 2.31 -0.31 -11.21
C PRO A 60 1.50 -0.76 -9.98
N LEU A 61 1.85 -0.30 -8.79
CA LEU A 61 1.12 -0.60 -7.56
C LEU A 61 -0.08 0.33 -7.34
N GLY A 62 -0.33 1.28 -8.25
CA GLY A 62 -1.44 2.23 -8.15
C GLY A 62 -1.25 3.30 -7.07
N LEU A 63 -0.05 3.48 -6.50
CA LEU A 63 0.15 4.48 -5.45
C LEU A 63 -0.09 5.92 -5.92
N TYR A 64 -0.02 6.16 -7.24
CA TYR A 64 -0.21 7.46 -7.86
C TYR A 64 -1.61 7.66 -8.44
N ASP A 65 -2.48 6.67 -8.35
CA ASP A 65 -3.82 6.75 -8.91
C ASP A 65 -4.63 7.86 -8.21
N ASP A 66 -5.36 8.62 -9.02
CA ASP A 66 -6.19 9.76 -8.59
C ASP A 66 -5.43 10.91 -7.91
N LEU A 67 -4.10 10.94 -7.98
CA LEU A 67 -3.30 12.07 -7.52
C LEU A 67 -3.26 13.19 -8.57
N SER A 68 -3.39 14.43 -8.12
CA SER A 68 -3.23 15.62 -8.97
C SER A 68 -1.83 16.22 -8.80
N TYR A 69 -0.92 15.91 -9.72
CA TYR A 69 0.45 16.41 -9.72
C TYR A 69 0.97 16.61 -11.16
N THR A 70 2.00 17.42 -11.34
CA THR A 70 2.61 17.65 -12.65
C THR A 70 3.79 16.73 -12.92
N THR A 71 4.60 16.47 -11.90
CA THR A 71 5.75 15.57 -11.91
C THR A 71 5.90 14.96 -10.53
N THR A 72 6.54 13.79 -10.42
CA THR A 72 6.81 13.15 -9.11
C THR A 72 7.83 13.92 -8.26
N SER A 73 8.54 14.88 -8.85
CA SER A 73 9.40 15.85 -8.15
C SER A 73 8.63 17.07 -7.60
N ALA A 74 7.33 17.21 -7.90
CA ALA A 74 6.51 18.29 -7.35
C ALA A 74 6.28 18.08 -5.86
N GLU A 75 6.04 19.17 -5.15
CA GLU A 75 5.69 19.14 -3.73
C GLU A 75 4.36 18.40 -3.52
N LEU A 76 4.33 17.55 -2.51
CA LEU A 76 3.16 16.78 -2.14
C LEU A 76 2.16 17.67 -1.39
N THR A 77 0.93 17.72 -1.90
CA THR A 77 -0.18 18.36 -1.16
C THR A 77 -0.73 17.40 -0.10
N ARG A 78 -1.45 17.94 0.88
CA ARG A 78 -2.11 17.13 1.91
C ARG A 78 -3.18 16.21 1.32
N ASP A 79 -3.87 16.66 0.29
CA ASP A 79 -4.87 15.90 -0.45
C ASP A 79 -4.23 14.71 -1.15
N ASN A 80 -3.18 14.95 -1.94
CA ASN A 80 -2.43 13.87 -2.59
C ASN A 80 -1.80 12.91 -1.58
N ALA A 81 -1.34 13.41 -0.41
CA ALA A 81 -0.83 12.53 0.64
C ALA A 81 -1.91 11.58 1.17
N ALA A 82 -3.11 12.09 1.41
CA ALA A 82 -4.24 11.28 1.87
C ALA A 82 -4.64 10.24 0.81
N GLN A 83 -4.72 10.64 -0.47
CA GLN A 83 -5.03 9.73 -1.57
C GLN A 83 -3.96 8.64 -1.72
N MET A 84 -2.66 8.99 -1.70
CA MET A 84 -1.57 8.01 -1.78
C MET A 84 -1.63 7.00 -0.62
N LEU A 85 -1.91 7.45 0.60
CA LEU A 85 -2.06 6.55 1.75
C LEU A 85 -3.29 5.66 1.62
N TYR A 86 -4.40 6.18 1.09
CA TYR A 86 -5.59 5.39 0.79
C TYR A 86 -5.29 4.30 -0.25
N ASN A 87 -4.63 4.67 -1.35
CA ASN A 87 -4.21 3.71 -2.37
C ASN A 87 -3.30 2.61 -1.80
N ALA A 88 -2.43 2.97 -0.85
CA ALA A 88 -1.52 2.02 -0.22
C ALA A 88 -2.22 0.95 0.62
N LEU A 89 -3.44 1.19 1.10
CA LEU A 89 -4.19 0.21 1.91
C LEU A 89 -4.45 -1.09 1.15
N ASP A 90 -4.68 -1.01 -0.16
CA ASP A 90 -4.97 -2.14 -1.03
C ASP A 90 -3.70 -2.82 -1.59
N VAL A 91 -2.52 -2.31 -1.28
CA VAL A 91 -1.25 -2.86 -1.74
C VAL A 91 -0.76 -3.96 -0.81
N HIS A 92 -0.37 -5.11 -1.38
CA HIS A 92 0.23 -6.20 -0.64
C HIS A 92 1.55 -5.78 0.01
N MET A 93 1.73 -6.14 1.26
CA MET A 93 3.02 -6.02 1.92
C MET A 93 3.99 -7.07 1.39
N VAL A 94 5.29 -6.76 1.41
CA VAL A 94 6.30 -7.63 0.85
C VAL A 94 7.33 -8.06 1.90
N THR A 95 7.90 -9.24 1.64
CA THR A 95 9.09 -9.76 2.30
C THR A 95 10.15 -10.11 1.25
N TYR A 96 11.30 -10.55 1.67
CA TYR A 96 12.36 -10.99 0.76
C TYR A 96 12.78 -12.42 1.07
N ASP A 97 12.71 -13.25 0.05
CA ASP A 97 13.36 -14.56 0.03
C ASP A 97 14.80 -14.41 -0.49
N TYR A 98 15.66 -15.29 -0.05
CA TYR A 98 17.06 -15.30 -0.51
C TYR A 98 17.32 -16.54 -1.34
N ILE A 99 17.52 -16.32 -2.64
CA ILE A 99 17.88 -17.41 -3.57
C ILE A 99 19.39 -17.58 -3.56
N ILE A 100 19.83 -18.81 -3.32
CA ILE A 100 21.24 -19.18 -3.46
C ILE A 100 21.51 -19.49 -4.93
N THR A 101 22.39 -18.72 -5.55
CA THR A 101 22.83 -18.93 -6.93
C THR A 101 24.32 -19.24 -6.96
N GLY A 102 24.71 -20.16 -7.84
CA GLY A 102 26.09 -20.60 -8.00
C GLY A 102 26.21 -22.13 -7.90
N THR A 103 27.40 -22.65 -8.15
CA THR A 103 27.76 -24.06 -7.98
C THR A 103 28.86 -24.19 -6.93
N ALA A 104 29.08 -25.40 -6.42
CA ALA A 104 30.16 -25.66 -5.45
C ALA A 104 31.55 -25.25 -5.98
N GLU A 105 31.71 -25.15 -7.30
CA GLU A 105 32.97 -24.75 -7.96
C GLU A 105 33.04 -23.23 -8.20
N ASN A 106 31.89 -22.53 -8.18
CA ASN A 106 31.77 -21.08 -8.28
C ASN A 106 31.18 -20.53 -6.99
N ALA A 107 31.66 -19.38 -6.55
CA ALA A 107 31.20 -18.76 -5.31
C ALA A 107 29.66 -18.71 -5.22
N LEU A 108 29.12 -19.31 -4.17
CA LEU A 108 27.70 -19.22 -3.86
C LEU A 108 27.36 -17.75 -3.50
N THR A 109 26.41 -17.19 -4.21
CA THR A 109 25.88 -15.84 -3.91
C THR A 109 24.41 -15.96 -3.54
N THR A 110 23.98 -15.15 -2.56
CA THR A 110 22.57 -15.00 -2.23
C THR A 110 22.05 -13.73 -2.90
N LYS A 111 20.90 -13.85 -3.57
CA LYS A 111 20.19 -12.69 -4.13
C LYS A 111 18.84 -12.56 -3.44
N PRO A 112 18.49 -11.37 -2.93
CA PRO A 112 17.16 -11.13 -2.43
C PRO A 112 16.16 -11.12 -3.60
N GLN A 113 15.01 -11.75 -3.40
CA GLN A 113 13.87 -11.75 -4.30
C GLN A 113 12.64 -11.30 -3.53
N ILE A 114 11.87 -10.39 -4.10
CA ILE A 114 10.61 -9.95 -3.52
C ILE A 114 9.65 -11.14 -3.44
N ASN A 115 9.05 -11.30 -2.29
CA ASN A 115 7.91 -12.17 -2.05
C ASN A 115 6.73 -11.29 -1.64
N ASP A 116 5.72 -11.20 -2.50
CA ASP A 116 4.49 -10.45 -2.35
C ASP A 116 3.26 -11.35 -2.16
N THR A 117 3.49 -12.66 -2.01
CA THR A 117 2.42 -13.66 -1.86
C THR A 117 2.25 -14.15 -0.43
N ASP A 118 3.27 -14.00 0.42
CA ASP A 118 3.24 -14.46 1.82
C ASP A 118 2.50 -13.50 2.75
N LYS A 119 2.21 -12.29 2.27
CA LYS A 119 1.56 -11.23 3.03
C LYS A 119 0.28 -10.78 2.34
N GLY A 120 -0.69 -10.41 3.17
CA GLY A 120 -1.90 -9.72 2.73
C GLY A 120 -1.63 -8.25 2.36
N THR A 121 -2.69 -7.54 2.09
CA THR A 121 -2.65 -6.09 1.88
C THR A 121 -2.23 -5.36 3.16
N LEU A 122 -1.82 -4.10 3.03
CA LEU A 122 -1.52 -3.25 4.19
C LEU A 122 -2.73 -3.16 5.13
N LEU A 123 -3.94 -3.10 4.57
CA LEU A 123 -5.19 -3.05 5.32
C LEU A 123 -5.37 -4.30 6.19
N GLU A 124 -5.16 -5.49 5.62
CA GLU A 124 -5.26 -6.77 6.32
C GLU A 124 -4.17 -6.93 7.39
N GLU A 125 -2.92 -6.71 7.01
CA GLU A 125 -1.75 -6.99 7.86
C GLU A 125 -1.58 -6.02 9.05
N LYS A 126 -2.05 -4.78 8.93
CA LYS A 126 -1.82 -3.73 9.93
C LYS A 126 -3.06 -3.25 10.65
N PHE A 127 -4.21 -3.41 10.03
CA PHE A 127 -5.47 -2.91 10.58
C PHE A 127 -6.48 -4.01 10.87
N ASP A 128 -6.15 -5.29 10.54
CA ASP A 128 -7.05 -6.44 10.71
C ASP A 128 -8.43 -6.17 10.10
N ALA A 129 -8.42 -5.59 8.91
CA ALA A 129 -9.60 -5.15 8.18
C ALA A 129 -9.54 -5.62 6.73
N VAL A 130 -10.69 -5.83 6.14
CA VAL A 130 -10.83 -6.20 4.74
C VAL A 130 -11.67 -5.16 4.02
N LYS A 131 -11.38 -4.93 2.74
CA LYS A 131 -12.20 -4.11 1.86
C LYS A 131 -13.23 -5.02 1.20
N VAL A 132 -14.48 -4.65 1.32
CA VAL A 132 -15.57 -5.33 0.64
C VAL A 132 -16.33 -4.33 -0.23
N GLU A 133 -16.72 -4.77 -1.42
CA GLU A 133 -17.56 -3.99 -2.33
C GLU A 133 -18.87 -4.76 -2.53
N GLY A 134 -19.97 -4.04 -2.52
CA GLY A 134 -21.29 -4.66 -2.66
C GLY A 134 -22.39 -3.65 -2.76
N VAL A 135 -23.61 -4.13 -2.96
CA VAL A 135 -24.81 -3.31 -3.07
C VAL A 135 -25.55 -3.31 -1.72
N VAL A 136 -25.85 -2.13 -1.21
CA VAL A 136 -26.70 -2.01 -0.01
C VAL A 136 -28.10 -2.49 -0.34
N VAL A 137 -28.53 -3.60 0.24
CA VAL A 137 -29.83 -4.22 0.01
C VAL A 137 -30.84 -3.95 1.12
N ALA A 138 -30.37 -3.66 2.33
CA ALA A 138 -31.25 -3.30 3.44
C ALA A 138 -30.55 -2.34 4.42
N ASN A 139 -31.33 -1.49 5.05
CA ASN A 139 -30.91 -0.62 6.14
C ASN A 139 -32.07 -0.39 7.13
N GLU A 140 -31.89 0.52 8.10
CA GLU A 140 -32.91 0.86 9.09
C GLU A 140 -34.19 1.52 8.52
N VAL A 141 -34.13 1.98 7.26
CA VAL A 141 -35.25 2.68 6.60
C VAL A 141 -36.01 1.75 5.65
N ALA A 142 -35.28 0.93 4.90
CA ALA A 142 -35.86 0.09 3.86
C ALA A 142 -35.12 -1.24 3.71
N ASN A 143 -35.86 -2.25 3.25
CA ASN A 143 -35.32 -3.52 2.79
C ASN A 143 -35.72 -3.71 1.31
N LEU A 144 -34.72 -3.78 0.42
CA LEU A 144 -34.87 -3.91 -1.03
C LEU A 144 -34.74 -5.35 -1.50
N GLU A 145 -34.46 -6.30 -0.62
CA GLU A 145 -34.38 -7.72 -0.93
C GLU A 145 -35.69 -8.24 -1.52
N SER A 146 -35.59 -9.23 -2.37
CA SER A 146 -36.75 -9.84 -3.05
C SER A 146 -36.94 -11.30 -2.63
N GLY A 147 -38.16 -11.83 -2.76
CA GLY A 147 -38.45 -13.23 -2.48
C GLY A 147 -38.61 -13.57 -1.01
N ALA A 148 -38.06 -14.70 -0.57
CA ALA A 148 -38.18 -15.21 0.79
C ALA A 148 -37.44 -14.36 1.84
N ASP A 149 -36.42 -13.62 1.40
CA ASP A 149 -35.58 -12.79 2.26
C ASP A 149 -36.12 -11.35 2.44
N LYS A 150 -37.25 -11.06 1.82
CA LYS A 150 -37.95 -9.77 1.96
C LYS A 150 -38.52 -9.64 3.36
N GLY A 151 -37.76 -9.05 4.24
CA GLY A 151 -38.13 -8.78 5.64
C GLY A 151 -38.54 -7.33 5.88
N ALA A 152 -38.70 -6.99 7.14
CA ALA A 152 -38.78 -5.61 7.59
C ALA A 152 -37.42 -4.90 7.42
N ALA A 153 -37.42 -3.56 7.52
CA ALA A 153 -36.21 -2.78 7.65
C ALA A 153 -35.36 -3.29 8.85
N LEU A 154 -34.07 -3.12 8.76
CA LEU A 154 -33.14 -3.57 9.82
C LEU A 154 -33.29 -2.69 11.08
N ASP A 155 -32.75 -3.18 12.18
CA ASP A 155 -32.61 -2.38 13.41
C ASP A 155 -31.76 -1.13 13.17
N ALA A 156 -31.91 -0.14 14.07
CA ALA A 156 -31.16 1.10 13.99
C ALA A 156 -29.63 0.86 13.90
N ASN A 157 -28.97 1.60 13.05
CA ASN A 157 -27.52 1.52 12.77
C ASN A 157 -27.05 0.18 12.14
N ARG A 158 -27.95 -0.57 11.52
CA ARG A 158 -27.59 -1.77 10.75
C ARG A 158 -27.77 -1.52 9.25
N THR A 159 -26.82 -2.06 8.48
CA THR A 159 -26.85 -2.06 7.03
C THR A 159 -26.46 -3.45 6.54
N ARG A 160 -27.21 -4.00 5.60
CA ARG A 160 -26.87 -5.24 4.91
C ARG A 160 -26.35 -4.89 3.52
N ILE A 161 -25.20 -5.43 3.20
CA ILE A 161 -24.55 -5.28 1.90
C ILE A 161 -24.56 -6.66 1.23
N ASP A 162 -25.13 -6.72 0.03
CA ASP A 162 -24.99 -7.90 -0.83
C ASP A 162 -23.64 -7.81 -1.52
N ILE A 163 -22.75 -8.73 -1.16
CA ILE A 163 -21.40 -8.83 -1.71
C ILE A 163 -21.48 -9.88 -2.79
N ASP A 164 -21.32 -9.49 -4.04
CA ASP A 164 -21.35 -10.39 -5.18
C ASP A 164 -20.38 -11.57 -4.98
N GLU A 165 -20.97 -12.76 -4.98
CA GLU A 165 -20.37 -14.10 -5.09
C GLU A 165 -19.47 -14.59 -3.94
N ASP A 166 -20.01 -15.57 -3.22
CA ASP A 166 -19.37 -16.57 -2.36
C ASP A 166 -19.09 -16.23 -0.88
N ALA A 167 -19.51 -15.14 -0.33
CA ALA A 167 -19.40 -14.95 1.11
C ALA A 167 -20.68 -14.36 1.75
N ASP A 168 -21.53 -15.23 2.24
CA ASP A 168 -22.46 -14.92 3.34
C ASP A 168 -21.63 -14.51 4.59
N GLN A 169 -21.10 -13.31 4.60
CA GLN A 169 -20.47 -12.74 5.78
C GLN A 169 -21.39 -11.70 6.39
N GLU A 170 -21.98 -12.01 7.52
CA GLU A 170 -22.67 -11.04 8.38
C GLU A 170 -21.60 -10.24 9.15
N TRP A 171 -21.63 -8.92 9.00
CA TRP A 171 -20.79 -7.95 9.72
C TRP A 171 -21.56 -7.25 10.84
#